data_8c32fb55e5e53dafd46edf4c6e59b720
#
_entry.id   8c32fb55e5e53dafd46edf4c6e59b720
#
_cell.length_a   1.000
_cell.length_b   1.000
_cell.length_c   1.000
_cell.angle_alpha   90.00
_cell.angle_beta   90.00
_cell.angle_gamma   90.00
#
_symmetry.space_group_name_H-M   'P 1'
#
loop_
_entity.id
_entity.type
_entity.pdbx_description
1 polymer ?
#
loop_
_entity_poly.entity_id
_entity_poly.type
_entity_poly.pdbx_seq_one_letter_code
_entity_poly.pdbx_strand_id
1 'polypeptide(L)'
;MAVIKDVARLADVSVSTVSKFFNNPDGLSEPYRSRVAAAVEELQFKPNSIARGLRTKRTSTIALIVPAISNAFYVEVYNHIRLAAISHGYMTQLYTTEENTNILSEVLNQLSSSKIDGIVLCFLDEDEDETITLLDQTPSTIPLALLSWDSDTPFNSAVLDMAKAMYDATTHLVEKGHSRIAYVNGRAGSRISIQKKSGYLKAMAEHGFPIPPAYIFDGNYSYRTGYQAAKQFMASDIPPTAIVAANDIIAIGCCKYLTRNGCRIPQDVSIVGMEAFS
;
A
#
# COMPACT_ATOMS: atom_id res chain seq x y z
N MET A 1 38.49 -5.65 7.64
CA MET A 1 37.52 -4.56 7.42
C MET A 1 37.91 -3.43 8.37
N ALA A 2 38.18 -2.22 7.85
CA ALA A 2 38.56 -1.09 8.70
C ALA A 2 37.43 -0.71 9.65
N VAL A 3 37.78 -0.35 10.86
CA VAL A 3 36.82 0.14 11.86
C VAL A 3 37.02 1.62 12.17
N ILE A 4 36.03 2.28 12.77
CA ILE A 4 36.07 3.71 13.05
C ILE A 4 37.36 4.15 13.82
N LYS A 5 37.90 3.25 14.64
CA LYS A 5 39.15 3.49 15.38
C LYS A 5 40.37 3.57 14.45
N ASP A 6 40.38 2.84 13.32
CA ASP A 6 41.47 2.89 12.35
C ASP A 6 41.47 4.22 11.59
N VAL A 7 40.26 4.71 11.21
CA VAL A 7 40.09 6.05 10.62
C VAL A 7 40.56 7.13 11.59
N ALA A 8 40.18 7.04 12.86
CA ALA A 8 40.58 8.01 13.88
C ALA A 8 42.10 8.06 14.04
N ARG A 9 42.75 6.88 14.07
CA ARG A 9 44.21 6.75 14.17
C ARG A 9 44.91 7.31 12.94
N LEU A 10 44.45 6.96 11.73
CA LEU A 10 45.06 7.44 10.47
C LEU A 10 44.88 8.94 10.29
N ALA A 11 43.75 9.49 10.64
CA ALA A 11 43.44 10.92 10.58
C ALA A 11 44.04 11.72 11.74
N ASP A 12 44.66 11.07 12.74
CA ASP A 12 45.17 11.66 13.98
C ASP A 12 44.12 12.54 14.66
N VAL A 13 42.93 11.96 14.93
CA VAL A 13 41.80 12.61 15.59
C VAL A 13 41.12 11.63 16.56
N SER A 14 40.21 12.16 17.38
CA SER A 14 39.40 11.30 18.24
C SER A 14 38.32 10.55 17.43
N VAL A 15 37.84 9.39 17.96
CA VAL A 15 36.70 8.65 17.38
C VAL A 15 35.44 9.54 17.35
N SER A 16 35.28 10.44 18.32
CA SER A 16 34.17 11.40 18.33
C SER A 16 34.26 12.40 17.17
N THR A 17 35.45 12.81 16.78
CA THR A 17 35.68 13.67 15.61
C THR A 17 35.29 12.96 14.32
N VAL A 18 35.71 11.70 14.14
CA VAL A 18 35.29 10.88 12.99
C VAL A 18 33.77 10.68 12.98
N SER A 19 33.16 10.43 14.14
CA SER A 19 31.70 10.32 14.25
C SER A 19 30.99 11.63 13.87
N LYS A 20 31.56 12.77 14.24
CA LYS A 20 31.03 14.10 13.91
C LYS A 20 31.11 14.37 12.40
N PHE A 21 32.18 13.93 11.75
CA PHE A 21 32.35 14.04 10.30
C PHE A 21 31.18 13.38 9.52
N PHE A 22 30.70 12.21 9.96
CA PHE A 22 29.60 11.52 9.29
C PHE A 22 28.20 12.05 9.67
N ASN A 23 28.04 12.67 10.84
CA ASN A 23 26.72 13.08 11.33
C ASN A 23 26.46 14.60 11.20
N ASN A 24 27.49 15.41 11.23
CA ASN A 24 27.43 16.87 11.11
C ASN A 24 28.77 17.40 10.56
N PRO A 25 29.03 17.22 9.24
CA PRO A 25 30.31 17.60 8.64
C PRO A 25 30.58 19.10 8.73
N ASP A 26 29.52 19.93 8.65
CA ASP A 26 29.65 21.40 8.73
C ASP A 26 30.05 21.90 10.11
N GLY A 27 29.83 21.11 11.14
CA GLY A 27 30.25 21.37 12.49
C GLY A 27 31.74 21.06 12.77
N LEU A 28 32.49 20.59 11.74
CA LEU A 28 33.90 20.28 11.84
C LEU A 28 34.74 21.37 11.11
N SER A 29 35.83 21.85 11.72
CA SER A 29 36.72 22.76 11.03
C SER A 29 37.44 22.08 9.87
N GLU A 30 37.78 22.86 8.83
CA GLU A 30 38.33 22.35 7.56
C GLU A 30 39.55 21.45 7.73
N PRO A 31 40.55 21.74 8.58
CA PRO A 31 41.70 20.86 8.72
C PRO A 31 41.34 19.43 9.19
N TYR A 32 40.36 19.32 10.08
CA TYR A 32 39.90 17.99 10.57
C TYR A 32 39.04 17.28 9.53
N ARG A 33 38.20 18.05 8.82
CA ARG A 33 37.33 17.48 7.77
C ARG A 33 38.14 16.84 6.65
N SER A 34 39.15 17.56 6.12
CA SER A 34 40.03 17.06 5.08
C SER A 34 40.83 15.83 5.53
N ARG A 35 41.39 15.83 6.74
CA ARG A 35 42.14 14.70 7.29
C ARG A 35 41.28 13.46 7.45
N VAL A 36 40.08 13.61 7.96
CA VAL A 36 39.13 12.46 8.11
C VAL A 36 38.67 11.96 6.76
N ALA A 37 38.37 12.85 5.81
CA ALA A 37 37.98 12.46 4.45
C ALA A 37 39.06 11.61 3.77
N ALA A 38 40.33 12.05 3.81
CA ALA A 38 41.46 11.30 3.25
C ALA A 38 41.63 9.91 3.89
N ALA A 39 41.49 9.82 5.22
CA ALA A 39 41.60 8.55 5.93
C ALA A 39 40.44 7.59 5.62
N VAL A 40 39.22 8.12 5.43
CA VAL A 40 38.06 7.35 5.01
C VAL A 40 38.25 6.77 3.61
N GLU A 41 38.75 7.55 2.68
CA GLU A 41 39.04 7.15 1.31
C GLU A 41 40.14 6.09 1.26
N GLU A 42 41.26 6.33 1.92
CA GLU A 42 42.39 5.42 1.97
C GLU A 42 42.00 4.04 2.54
N LEU A 43 41.24 4.03 3.65
CA LEU A 43 40.81 2.80 4.29
C LEU A 43 39.55 2.19 3.66
N GLN A 44 38.97 2.81 2.64
CA GLN A 44 37.66 2.43 2.05
C GLN A 44 36.61 2.19 3.15
N PHE A 45 36.66 3.03 4.20
CA PHE A 45 35.83 2.84 5.36
C PHE A 45 34.37 3.24 5.06
N LYS A 46 33.46 2.33 5.34
CA LYS A 46 32.01 2.59 5.30
C LYS A 46 31.47 2.53 6.73
N PRO A 47 30.73 3.58 7.18
CA PRO A 47 30.10 3.54 8.49
C PRO A 47 29.18 2.33 8.63
N ASN A 48 29.33 1.60 9.73
CA ASN A 48 28.45 0.47 10.02
C ASN A 48 27.13 1.01 10.60
N SER A 49 26.05 0.90 9.83
CA SER A 49 24.70 1.34 10.22
C SER A 49 24.20 0.63 11.49
N ILE A 50 24.56 -0.66 11.66
CA ILE A 50 24.19 -1.46 12.85
C ILE A 50 24.86 -0.89 14.10
N ALA A 51 26.19 -0.62 14.04
CA ALA A 51 26.92 -0.02 15.16
C ALA A 51 26.42 1.40 15.50
N ARG A 52 26.01 2.17 14.46
CA ARG A 52 25.39 3.47 14.63
C ARG A 52 24.02 3.34 15.32
N GLY A 53 23.18 2.42 14.84
CA GLY A 53 21.86 2.13 15.38
C GLY A 53 21.90 1.69 16.86
N LEU A 54 22.89 0.88 17.22
CA LEU A 54 23.11 0.49 18.64
C LEU A 54 23.39 1.68 19.55
N ARG A 55 24.14 2.68 19.07
CA ARG A 55 24.48 3.87 19.82
C ARG A 55 23.35 4.90 19.88
N THR A 56 22.65 5.12 18.75
CA THR A 56 21.57 6.10 18.64
C THR A 56 20.22 5.55 19.06
N LYS A 57 20.11 4.24 19.30
CA LYS A 57 18.85 3.49 19.49
C LYS A 57 17.87 3.64 18.30
N ARG A 58 18.39 4.03 17.13
CA ARG A 58 17.63 4.19 15.88
C ARG A 58 18.31 3.43 14.75
N THR A 59 17.52 2.73 13.95
CA THR A 59 18.00 1.99 12.78
C THR A 59 17.81 2.76 11.48
N SER A 60 17.05 3.86 11.50
CA SER A 60 16.56 4.59 10.33
C SER A 60 15.84 3.64 9.36
N THR A 61 15.05 2.73 9.90
CA THR A 61 14.30 1.74 9.13
C THR A 61 12.87 1.70 9.61
N ILE A 62 11.93 1.72 8.68
CA ILE A 62 10.50 1.50 8.93
C ILE A 62 10.04 0.22 8.24
N ALA A 63 9.17 -0.52 8.90
CA ALA A 63 8.47 -1.66 8.31
C ALA A 63 7.25 -1.17 7.55
N LEU A 64 7.04 -1.68 6.34
CA LEU A 64 5.80 -1.52 5.61
C LEU A 64 5.17 -2.90 5.46
N ILE A 65 3.98 -3.07 6.00
CA ILE A 65 3.24 -4.33 5.99
C ILE A 65 2.06 -4.16 5.03
N VAL A 66 1.98 -5.00 4.01
CA VAL A 66 0.90 -4.99 3.01
C VAL A 66 0.25 -6.37 2.92
N PRO A 67 -1.01 -6.49 2.48
CA PRO A 67 -1.66 -7.78 2.33
C PRO A 67 -0.95 -8.71 1.34
N ALA A 68 -0.67 -8.23 0.14
CA ALA A 68 0.00 -9.03 -0.90
C ALA A 68 0.66 -8.14 -1.96
N ILE A 69 1.77 -8.61 -2.53
CA ILE A 69 2.45 -7.92 -3.66
C ILE A 69 1.94 -8.39 -5.03
N SER A 70 1.04 -9.35 -5.07
CA SER A 70 0.38 -9.77 -6.31
C SER A 70 -0.63 -8.74 -6.84
N ASN A 71 -1.10 -7.83 -5.98
CA ASN A 71 -1.91 -6.68 -6.36
C ASN A 71 -1.00 -5.45 -6.58
N ALA A 72 -0.98 -4.92 -7.80
CA ALA A 72 -0.15 -3.78 -8.18
C ALA A 72 -0.45 -2.50 -7.36
N PHE A 73 -1.67 -2.34 -6.84
CA PHE A 73 -2.02 -1.25 -5.93
C PHE A 73 -1.07 -1.19 -4.73
N TYR A 74 -0.80 -2.32 -4.06
CA TYR A 74 0.12 -2.34 -2.91
C TYR A 74 1.57 -2.07 -3.30
N VAL A 75 1.96 -2.42 -4.54
CA VAL A 75 3.29 -2.11 -5.08
C VAL A 75 3.45 -0.60 -5.27
N GLU A 76 2.44 0.09 -5.77
CA GLU A 76 2.42 1.55 -5.92
C GLU A 76 2.44 2.25 -4.57
N VAL A 77 1.61 1.80 -3.62
CA VAL A 77 1.62 2.30 -2.23
C VAL A 77 3.02 2.15 -1.62
N TYR A 78 3.64 0.96 -1.77
CA TYR A 78 5.01 0.74 -1.30
C TYR A 78 5.99 1.73 -1.93
N ASN A 79 5.95 1.92 -3.24
CA ASN A 79 6.87 2.81 -3.95
C ASN A 79 6.78 4.24 -3.45
N HIS A 80 5.56 4.76 -3.26
CA HIS A 80 5.35 6.13 -2.77
C HIS A 80 5.85 6.30 -1.33
N ILE A 81 5.51 5.37 -0.44
CA ILE A 81 5.97 5.39 0.95
C ILE A 81 7.49 5.25 1.02
N ARG A 82 8.09 4.36 0.22
CA ARG A 82 9.54 4.18 0.14
C ARG A 82 10.26 5.45 -0.29
N LEU A 83 9.77 6.13 -1.32
CA LEU A 83 10.36 7.39 -1.78
C LEU A 83 10.26 8.49 -0.72
N ALA A 84 9.11 8.61 -0.06
CA ALA A 84 8.93 9.53 1.05
C ALA A 84 9.86 9.18 2.23
N ALA A 85 10.00 7.90 2.57
CA ALA A 85 10.90 7.45 3.63
C ALA A 85 12.36 7.81 3.32
N ILE A 86 12.83 7.56 2.09
CA ILE A 86 14.19 7.91 1.66
C ILE A 86 14.45 9.41 1.78
N SER A 87 13.51 10.26 1.39
CA SER A 87 13.68 11.72 1.50
C SER A 87 13.81 12.21 2.95
N HIS A 88 13.34 11.40 3.91
CA HIS A 88 13.48 11.65 5.35
C HIS A 88 14.61 10.83 6.00
N GLY A 89 15.46 10.18 5.22
CA GLY A 89 16.61 9.43 5.71
C GLY A 89 16.28 8.05 6.28
N TYR A 90 15.12 7.48 5.91
CA TYR A 90 14.72 6.14 6.31
C TYR A 90 14.83 5.14 5.15
N MET A 91 15.17 3.91 5.50
CA MET A 91 15.01 2.74 4.64
C MET A 91 13.69 2.04 4.95
N THR A 92 13.13 1.30 3.99
CA THR A 92 11.92 0.52 4.19
C THR A 92 12.21 -0.97 4.12
N GLN A 93 11.55 -1.75 4.97
CA GLN A 93 11.46 -3.21 4.87
C GLN A 93 10.02 -3.57 4.57
N LEU A 94 9.80 -4.37 3.54
CA LEU A 94 8.48 -4.82 3.10
C LEU A 94 8.17 -6.19 3.69
N TYR A 95 6.96 -6.34 4.24
CA TYR A 95 6.40 -7.59 4.72
C TYR A 95 5.03 -7.80 4.06
N THR A 96 4.69 -9.07 3.79
CA THR A 96 3.37 -9.44 3.30
C THR A 96 2.68 -10.35 4.31
N THR A 97 1.37 -10.24 4.43
CA THR A 97 0.57 -11.06 5.36
C THR A 97 -0.28 -12.10 4.65
N GLU A 98 -0.39 -12.02 3.33
CA GLU A 98 -1.28 -12.86 2.51
C GLU A 98 -2.72 -12.85 3.06
N GLU A 99 -3.14 -11.69 3.62
CA GLU A 99 -4.45 -11.50 4.28
C GLU A 99 -4.68 -12.49 5.44
N ASN A 100 -3.62 -12.85 6.16
CA ASN A 100 -3.65 -13.83 7.26
C ASN A 100 -3.19 -13.21 8.57
N THR A 101 -4.07 -13.15 9.56
CA THR A 101 -3.81 -12.56 10.88
C THR A 101 -2.71 -13.29 11.66
N ASN A 102 -2.54 -14.62 11.45
CA ASN A 102 -1.43 -15.34 12.08
C ASN A 102 -0.07 -14.89 11.53
N ILE A 103 0.03 -14.67 10.21
CA ILE A 103 1.26 -14.14 9.59
C ILE A 103 1.51 -12.71 10.07
N LEU A 104 0.46 -11.89 10.18
CA LEU A 104 0.58 -10.54 10.75
C LEU A 104 1.13 -10.61 12.19
N SER A 105 0.59 -11.49 13.03
CA SER A 105 1.07 -11.70 14.41
C SER A 105 2.54 -12.09 14.45
N GLU A 106 2.99 -13.00 13.59
CA GLU A 106 4.40 -13.40 13.50
C GLU A 106 5.28 -12.22 13.08
N VAL A 107 4.87 -11.44 12.07
CA VAL A 107 5.59 -10.23 11.62
C VAL A 107 5.69 -9.21 12.75
N LEU A 108 4.60 -8.90 13.45
CA LEU A 108 4.60 -7.95 14.57
C LEU A 108 5.51 -8.41 15.70
N ASN A 109 5.50 -9.71 16.05
CA ASN A 109 6.39 -10.28 17.05
C ASN A 109 7.86 -10.17 16.63
N GLN A 110 8.18 -10.44 15.38
CA GLN A 110 9.53 -10.26 14.83
C GLN A 110 9.96 -8.80 14.90
N LEU A 111 9.08 -7.85 14.51
CA LEU A 111 9.36 -6.43 14.54
C LEU A 111 9.55 -5.90 15.97
N SER A 112 8.81 -6.43 16.94
CA SER A 112 8.94 -6.06 18.36
C SER A 112 10.32 -6.42 18.93
N SER A 113 10.93 -7.50 18.44
CA SER A 113 12.29 -7.92 18.81
C SER A 113 13.36 -7.21 17.97
N SER A 114 12.99 -6.66 16.83
CA SER A 114 13.86 -5.93 15.93
C SER A 114 13.91 -4.46 16.34
N LYS A 115 15.06 -3.80 16.12
CA LYS A 115 15.16 -2.35 16.33
C LYS A 115 14.62 -1.63 15.10
N ILE A 116 13.29 -1.59 14.95
CA ILE A 116 12.60 -0.84 13.91
C ILE A 116 12.14 0.52 14.46
N ASP A 117 12.19 1.57 13.66
CA ASP A 117 11.85 2.92 14.11
C ASP A 117 10.37 3.26 13.91
N GLY A 118 9.63 2.46 13.16
CA GLY A 118 8.20 2.62 12.94
C GLY A 118 7.60 1.55 12.03
N ILE A 119 6.30 1.42 12.08
CA ILE A 119 5.51 0.49 11.28
C ILE A 119 4.44 1.28 10.51
N VAL A 120 4.31 1.01 9.21
CA VAL A 120 3.15 1.40 8.42
C VAL A 120 2.44 0.12 8.00
N LEU A 121 1.20 -0.03 8.43
CA LEU A 121 0.37 -1.17 8.12
C LEU A 121 -0.72 -0.76 7.13
N CYS A 122 -0.78 -1.44 6.00
CA CYS A 122 -1.68 -1.11 4.91
C CYS A 122 -2.83 -2.11 4.83
N PHE A 123 -4.06 -1.59 4.90
CA PHE A 123 -5.28 -2.23 4.49
C PHE A 123 -5.46 -3.67 4.96
N LEU A 124 -6.09 -3.81 6.11
CA LEU A 124 -6.52 -5.10 6.62
C LEU A 124 -7.98 -5.29 6.22
N ASP A 125 -8.25 -6.35 5.50
CA ASP A 125 -9.59 -6.64 4.96
C ASP A 125 -10.30 -7.78 5.73
N GLU A 126 -9.55 -8.53 6.54
CA GLU A 126 -10.07 -9.63 7.35
C GLU A 126 -9.97 -9.28 8.83
N ASP A 127 -11.00 -9.57 9.57
CA ASP A 127 -11.14 -9.46 11.02
C ASP A 127 -10.46 -8.25 11.67
N GLU A 128 -11.05 -7.07 11.46
CA GLU A 128 -10.51 -5.80 11.97
C GLU A 128 -10.37 -5.82 13.49
N ASP A 129 -11.31 -6.45 14.20
CA ASP A 129 -11.30 -6.54 15.66
C ASP A 129 -10.10 -7.39 16.14
N GLU A 130 -9.81 -8.51 15.47
CA GLU A 130 -8.64 -9.33 15.77
C GLU A 130 -7.36 -8.56 15.47
N THR A 131 -7.32 -7.86 14.36
CA THR A 131 -6.17 -7.04 13.97
C THR A 131 -5.92 -5.89 14.95
N ILE A 132 -6.96 -5.14 15.35
CA ILE A 132 -6.83 -4.07 16.35
C ILE A 132 -6.31 -4.67 17.66
N THR A 133 -6.82 -5.84 18.07
CA THR A 133 -6.34 -6.55 19.26
C THR A 133 -4.85 -6.92 19.16
N LEU A 134 -4.40 -7.39 18.00
CA LEU A 134 -2.98 -7.67 17.74
C LEU A 134 -2.12 -6.40 17.78
N LEU A 135 -2.61 -5.31 17.24
CA LEU A 135 -1.91 -4.04 17.23
C LEU A 135 -1.80 -3.44 18.64
N ASP A 136 -2.83 -3.57 19.47
CA ASP A 136 -2.82 -3.14 20.88
C ASP A 136 -1.79 -3.90 21.71
N GLN A 137 -1.48 -5.15 21.34
CA GLN A 137 -0.45 -5.96 21.96
C GLN A 137 0.97 -5.60 21.47
N THR A 138 1.08 -4.82 20.40
CA THR A 138 2.38 -4.34 19.89
C THR A 138 2.96 -3.31 20.87
N PRO A 139 4.25 -3.39 21.21
CA PRO A 139 4.84 -2.45 22.16
C PRO A 139 4.61 -1.00 21.76
N SER A 140 3.99 -0.21 22.61
CA SER A 140 3.68 1.22 22.40
C SER A 140 4.91 2.09 22.12
N THR A 141 6.11 1.52 22.22
CA THR A 141 7.39 2.18 21.93
C THR A 141 7.71 2.26 20.44
N ILE A 142 7.00 1.51 19.58
CA ILE A 142 7.18 1.53 18.13
C ILE A 142 6.03 2.36 17.54
N PRO A 143 6.32 3.52 16.93
CA PRO A 143 5.29 4.30 16.25
C PRO A 143 4.60 3.47 15.17
N LEU A 144 3.26 3.48 15.17
CA LEU A 144 2.41 2.78 14.21
C LEU A 144 1.53 3.79 13.47
N ALA A 145 1.42 3.62 12.17
CA ALA A 145 0.46 4.32 11.33
C ALA A 145 -0.28 3.32 10.45
N LEU A 146 -1.57 3.55 10.26
CA LEU A 146 -2.43 2.73 9.40
C LEU A 146 -2.72 3.46 8.08
N LEU A 147 -2.67 2.75 6.98
CA LEU A 147 -3.40 3.11 5.78
C LEU A 147 -4.67 2.25 5.78
N SER A 148 -5.82 2.87 6.02
CA SER A 148 -7.05 2.18 6.39
C SER A 148 -8.21 2.57 5.46
N TRP A 149 -9.26 1.76 5.51
CA TRP A 149 -10.56 2.01 4.88
C TRP A 149 -11.54 2.68 5.84
N ASP A 150 -11.19 2.80 7.12
CA ASP A 150 -12.05 3.36 8.15
C ASP A 150 -11.32 4.41 8.98
N SER A 151 -12.10 5.41 9.43
CA SER A 151 -11.66 6.47 10.33
C SER A 151 -11.78 6.11 11.81
N ASP A 152 -12.56 5.09 12.15
CA ASP A 152 -12.81 4.70 13.54
C ASP A 152 -11.72 3.71 14.03
N THR A 153 -10.52 4.24 14.21
CA THR A 153 -9.36 3.50 14.72
C THR A 153 -8.64 4.32 15.78
N PRO A 154 -8.13 3.68 16.86
CA PRO A 154 -7.36 4.37 17.90
C PRO A 154 -5.95 4.77 17.42
N PHE A 155 -5.52 4.34 16.25
CA PHE A 155 -4.19 4.60 15.71
C PHE A 155 -4.17 5.81 14.77
N ASN A 156 -2.98 6.41 14.58
CA ASN A 156 -2.79 7.38 13.50
C ASN A 156 -3.08 6.71 12.17
N SER A 157 -4.00 7.27 11.39
CA SER A 157 -4.43 6.66 10.12
C SER A 157 -4.55 7.67 9.00
N ALA A 158 -4.27 7.21 7.79
CA ALA A 158 -4.70 7.82 6.55
C ALA A 158 -5.83 6.95 5.97
N VAL A 159 -6.99 7.58 5.69
CA VAL A 159 -8.20 6.85 5.28
C VAL A 159 -8.52 7.12 3.84
N LEU A 160 -8.87 6.05 3.10
CA LEU A 160 -9.42 6.12 1.76
C LEU A 160 -10.93 5.84 1.80
N ASP A 161 -11.74 6.82 1.38
CA ASP A 161 -13.19 6.66 1.30
C ASP A 161 -13.58 5.86 0.04
N MET A 162 -13.67 4.53 0.20
CA MET A 162 -13.99 3.62 -0.89
C MET A 162 -15.45 3.71 -1.34
N ALA A 163 -16.35 4.12 -0.45
CA ALA A 163 -17.73 4.35 -0.83
C ALA A 163 -17.85 5.57 -1.76
N LYS A 164 -17.17 6.67 -1.40
CA LYS A 164 -17.14 7.86 -2.23
C LYS A 164 -16.46 7.59 -3.58
N ALA A 165 -15.33 6.91 -3.58
CA ALA A 165 -14.60 6.60 -4.81
C ALA A 165 -15.45 5.75 -5.78
N MET A 166 -16.17 4.75 -5.28
CA MET A 166 -17.08 3.94 -6.09
C MET A 166 -18.32 4.72 -6.54
N TYR A 167 -18.84 5.60 -5.69
CA TYR A 167 -19.89 6.52 -6.05
C TYR A 167 -19.46 7.42 -7.23
N ASP A 168 -18.30 8.03 -7.13
CA ASP A 168 -17.76 8.93 -8.18
C ASP A 168 -17.52 8.15 -9.50
N ALA A 169 -16.96 6.95 -9.44
CA ALA A 169 -16.75 6.10 -10.61
C ALA A 169 -18.07 5.71 -11.31
N THR A 170 -19.09 5.40 -10.50
CA THR A 170 -20.42 5.06 -11.05
C THR A 170 -21.11 6.30 -11.63
N THR A 171 -21.04 7.43 -10.94
CA THR A 171 -21.59 8.72 -11.40
C THR A 171 -20.92 9.17 -12.72
N HIS A 172 -19.61 8.95 -12.84
CA HIS A 172 -18.92 9.22 -14.11
C HIS A 172 -19.53 8.45 -15.29
N LEU A 173 -19.88 7.18 -15.11
CA LEU A 173 -20.56 6.41 -16.15
C LEU A 173 -21.98 6.95 -16.44
N VAL A 174 -22.69 7.38 -15.42
CA VAL A 174 -24.01 8.01 -15.56
C VAL A 174 -23.90 9.32 -16.37
N GLU A 175 -22.92 10.17 -16.06
CA GLU A 175 -22.64 11.41 -16.79
C GLU A 175 -22.25 11.16 -18.27
N LYS A 176 -21.70 9.99 -18.59
CA LYS A 176 -21.45 9.54 -19.96
C LYS A 176 -22.69 8.97 -20.66
N GLY A 177 -23.86 9.00 -20.02
CA GLY A 177 -25.14 8.58 -20.58
C GLY A 177 -25.50 7.12 -20.34
N HIS A 178 -24.77 6.41 -19.49
CA HIS A 178 -25.10 5.03 -19.14
C HIS A 178 -26.17 4.98 -18.04
N SER A 179 -27.23 4.21 -18.27
CA SER A 179 -28.28 3.91 -17.27
C SER A 179 -28.31 2.43 -16.89
N ARG A 180 -27.68 1.57 -17.68
CA ARG A 180 -27.55 0.13 -17.45
C ARG A 180 -26.09 -0.17 -17.11
N ILE A 181 -25.77 -0.01 -15.81
CA ILE A 181 -24.41 -0.16 -15.28
C ILE A 181 -24.39 -1.40 -14.40
N ALA A 182 -23.55 -2.37 -14.71
CA ALA A 182 -23.33 -3.55 -13.87
C ALA A 182 -22.13 -3.31 -12.92
N TYR A 183 -22.16 -3.99 -11.78
CA TYR A 183 -21.13 -3.92 -10.76
C TYR A 183 -20.49 -5.30 -10.51
N VAL A 184 -19.17 -5.33 -10.53
CA VAL A 184 -18.41 -6.50 -10.14
C VAL A 184 -17.71 -6.23 -8.82
N ASN A 185 -18.16 -6.90 -7.76
CA ASN A 185 -17.65 -6.76 -6.42
C ASN A 185 -16.38 -7.61 -6.20
N GLY A 186 -15.67 -7.29 -5.12
CA GLY A 186 -14.64 -8.15 -4.54
C GLY A 186 -15.22 -9.27 -3.68
N ARG A 187 -14.51 -9.62 -2.59
CA ARG A 187 -14.94 -10.65 -1.64
C ARG A 187 -16.21 -10.22 -0.92
N ALA A 188 -17.28 -10.98 -1.07
CA ALA A 188 -18.52 -10.73 -0.37
C ALA A 188 -18.29 -10.78 1.16
N GLY A 189 -18.82 -9.78 1.87
CA GLY A 189 -18.71 -9.70 3.33
C GLY A 189 -17.47 -8.95 3.83
N SER A 190 -16.45 -8.71 3.01
CA SER A 190 -15.34 -7.86 3.42
C SER A 190 -15.80 -6.39 3.54
N ARG A 191 -15.24 -5.67 4.50
CA ARG A 191 -15.60 -4.28 4.79
C ARG A 191 -15.41 -3.37 3.59
N ILE A 192 -14.31 -3.51 2.88
CA ILE A 192 -14.04 -2.75 1.67
C ILE A 192 -15.05 -3.05 0.57
N SER A 193 -15.44 -4.31 0.39
CA SER A 193 -16.45 -4.70 -0.60
C SER A 193 -17.83 -4.15 -0.27
N ILE A 194 -18.18 -4.09 1.02
CA ILE A 194 -19.44 -3.48 1.50
C ILE A 194 -19.42 -1.98 1.21
N GLN A 195 -18.34 -1.28 1.53
CA GLN A 195 -18.21 0.16 1.26
C GLN A 195 -18.29 0.46 -0.25
N LYS A 196 -17.53 -0.24 -1.07
CA LYS A 196 -17.56 -0.09 -2.53
C LYS A 196 -18.96 -0.34 -3.09
N LYS A 197 -19.61 -1.43 -2.68
CA LYS A 197 -20.98 -1.75 -3.10
C LYS A 197 -21.98 -0.66 -2.67
N SER A 198 -21.85 -0.11 -1.47
CA SER A 198 -22.73 0.97 -1.00
C SER A 198 -22.62 2.24 -1.86
N GLY A 199 -21.40 2.60 -2.29
CA GLY A 199 -21.16 3.71 -3.20
C GLY A 199 -21.84 3.53 -4.55
N TYR A 200 -21.70 2.33 -5.16
CA TYR A 200 -22.40 1.99 -6.40
C TYR A 200 -23.91 2.06 -6.25
N LEU A 201 -24.47 1.42 -5.21
CA LEU A 201 -25.92 1.41 -4.96
C LEU A 201 -26.45 2.82 -4.75
N LYS A 202 -25.74 3.66 -4.01
CA LYS A 202 -26.10 5.06 -3.78
C LYS A 202 -26.15 5.85 -5.08
N ALA A 203 -25.12 5.77 -5.92
CA ALA A 203 -25.08 6.47 -7.19
C ALA A 203 -26.23 6.08 -8.12
N MET A 204 -26.51 4.78 -8.25
CA MET A 204 -27.62 4.29 -9.07
C MET A 204 -28.98 4.76 -8.54
N ALA A 205 -29.19 4.72 -7.22
CA ALA A 205 -30.43 5.13 -6.58
C ALA A 205 -30.71 6.64 -6.74
N GLU A 206 -29.69 7.49 -6.55
CA GLU A 206 -29.83 8.94 -6.69
C GLU A 206 -30.20 9.37 -8.13
N HIS A 207 -29.81 8.58 -9.12
CA HIS A 207 -30.19 8.79 -10.52
C HIS A 207 -31.45 8.05 -10.94
N GLY A 208 -32.12 7.34 -10.03
CA GLY A 208 -33.36 6.62 -10.29
C GLY A 208 -33.23 5.43 -11.23
N PHE A 209 -32.04 4.85 -11.37
CA PHE A 209 -31.79 3.72 -12.25
C PHE A 209 -32.03 2.38 -11.53
N PRO A 210 -32.81 1.47 -12.12
CA PRO A 210 -33.04 0.15 -11.55
C PRO A 210 -31.79 -0.70 -11.63
N ILE A 211 -31.56 -1.53 -10.60
CA ILE A 211 -30.46 -2.47 -10.54
C ILE A 211 -31.04 -3.88 -10.58
N PRO A 212 -31.09 -4.54 -11.74
CA PRO A 212 -31.46 -5.94 -11.81
C PRO A 212 -30.49 -6.80 -10.97
N PRO A 213 -30.96 -7.83 -10.25
CA PRO A 213 -30.06 -8.73 -9.49
C PRO A 213 -28.93 -9.32 -10.34
N ALA A 214 -29.18 -9.54 -11.62
CA ALA A 214 -28.19 -10.05 -12.57
C ALA A 214 -27.03 -9.06 -12.86
N TYR A 215 -27.16 -7.78 -12.48
CA TYR A 215 -26.12 -6.75 -12.68
C TYR A 215 -25.11 -6.66 -11.52
N ILE A 216 -25.30 -7.44 -10.48
CA ILE A 216 -24.32 -7.52 -9.39
C ILE A 216 -23.68 -8.89 -9.39
N PHE A 217 -22.36 -8.92 -9.44
CA PHE A 217 -21.57 -10.14 -9.36
C PHE A 217 -20.63 -10.05 -8.17
N ASP A 218 -20.87 -10.86 -7.14
CA ASP A 218 -19.99 -10.99 -6.00
C ASP A 218 -18.94 -12.09 -6.30
N GLY A 219 -17.65 -11.80 -6.07
CA GLY A 219 -16.56 -12.73 -6.36
C GLY A 219 -15.38 -12.56 -5.41
N ASN A 220 -14.21 -12.36 -5.97
CA ASN A 220 -13.00 -11.97 -5.27
C ASN A 220 -12.18 -11.00 -6.14
N TYR A 221 -11.08 -10.46 -5.61
CA TYR A 221 -10.24 -9.50 -6.33
C TYR A 221 -9.33 -10.19 -7.35
N SER A 222 -9.92 -10.95 -8.29
CA SER A 222 -9.17 -11.71 -9.29
C SER A 222 -9.61 -11.44 -10.72
N TYR A 223 -8.68 -11.64 -11.64
CA TYR A 223 -8.94 -11.64 -13.07
C TYR A 223 -10.09 -12.60 -13.47
N ARG A 224 -10.16 -13.79 -12.83
CA ARG A 224 -11.19 -14.79 -13.11
C ARG A 224 -12.59 -14.27 -12.75
N THR A 225 -12.72 -13.54 -11.66
CA THR A 225 -13.98 -12.89 -11.25
C THR A 225 -14.49 -11.97 -12.35
N GLY A 226 -13.65 -11.08 -12.85
CA GLY A 226 -14.03 -10.16 -13.93
C GLY A 226 -14.45 -10.90 -15.21
N TYR A 227 -13.69 -11.91 -15.60
CA TYR A 227 -14.00 -12.72 -16.78
C TYR A 227 -15.37 -13.41 -16.66
N GLN A 228 -15.67 -14.01 -15.52
CA GLN A 228 -16.94 -14.70 -15.26
C GLN A 228 -18.11 -13.72 -15.15
N ALA A 229 -17.92 -12.59 -14.50
CA ALA A 229 -18.92 -11.54 -14.38
C ALA A 229 -19.34 -11.00 -15.76
N ALA A 230 -18.37 -10.63 -16.59
CA ALA A 230 -18.66 -10.16 -17.94
C ALA A 230 -19.40 -11.21 -18.78
N LYS A 231 -19.01 -12.49 -18.65
CA LYS A 231 -19.73 -13.61 -19.31
C LYS A 231 -21.18 -13.68 -18.87
N GLN A 232 -21.46 -13.56 -17.58
CA GLN A 232 -22.82 -13.58 -17.04
C GLN A 232 -23.62 -12.36 -17.51
N PHE A 233 -23.05 -11.17 -17.44
CA PHE A 233 -23.71 -9.92 -17.82
C PHE A 233 -24.11 -9.91 -19.29
N MET A 234 -23.22 -10.37 -20.17
CA MET A 234 -23.49 -10.39 -21.61
C MET A 234 -24.46 -11.52 -22.03
N ALA A 235 -24.70 -12.49 -21.16
CA ALA A 235 -25.69 -13.54 -21.38
C ALA A 235 -27.10 -13.18 -20.84
N SER A 236 -27.27 -12.01 -20.20
CA SER A 236 -28.55 -11.56 -19.69
C SER A 236 -29.46 -11.08 -20.83
N ASP A 237 -30.79 -11.14 -20.64
CA ASP A 237 -31.78 -10.67 -21.61
C ASP A 237 -31.60 -9.20 -22.00
N ILE A 238 -31.17 -8.39 -21.05
CA ILE A 238 -30.83 -6.97 -21.25
C ILE A 238 -29.38 -6.75 -20.77
N PRO A 239 -28.38 -6.84 -21.64
CA PRO A 239 -27.00 -6.63 -21.24
C PRO A 239 -26.74 -5.20 -20.76
N PRO A 240 -25.84 -5.00 -19.77
CA PRO A 240 -25.41 -3.66 -19.37
C PRO A 240 -24.62 -2.98 -20.49
N THR A 241 -24.65 -1.65 -20.51
CA THR A 241 -23.85 -0.82 -21.41
C THR A 241 -22.56 -0.35 -20.77
N ALA A 242 -22.43 -0.51 -19.45
CA ALA A 242 -21.22 -0.22 -18.73
C ALA A 242 -21.01 -1.20 -17.55
N ILE A 243 -19.77 -1.40 -17.18
CA ILE A 243 -19.37 -2.19 -16.03
C ILE A 243 -18.46 -1.34 -15.16
N VAL A 244 -18.78 -1.26 -13.86
CA VAL A 244 -17.87 -0.73 -12.85
C VAL A 244 -17.31 -1.89 -12.02
N ALA A 245 -16.00 -1.98 -11.94
CA ALA A 245 -15.28 -3.07 -11.28
C ALA A 245 -14.65 -2.60 -9.97
N ALA A 246 -14.71 -3.43 -8.94
CA ALA A 246 -14.18 -3.12 -7.62
C ALA A 246 -12.66 -2.91 -7.60
N ASN A 247 -11.93 -3.40 -8.62
CA ASN A 247 -10.53 -3.09 -8.87
C ASN A 247 -10.14 -3.32 -10.33
N ASP A 248 -8.92 -2.93 -10.69
CA ASP A 248 -8.43 -3.02 -12.07
C ASP A 248 -8.20 -4.45 -12.54
N ILE A 249 -7.79 -5.36 -11.66
CA ILE A 249 -7.62 -6.78 -12.03
C ILE A 249 -8.95 -7.41 -12.46
N ILE A 250 -10.04 -7.07 -11.79
CA ILE A 250 -11.39 -7.43 -12.18
C ILE A 250 -11.74 -6.77 -13.53
N ALA A 251 -11.48 -5.48 -13.68
CA ALA A 251 -11.73 -4.74 -14.93
C ALA A 251 -11.01 -5.37 -16.13
N ILE A 252 -9.73 -5.73 -15.96
CA ILE A 252 -8.93 -6.43 -16.99
C ILE A 252 -9.57 -7.78 -17.34
N GLY A 253 -10.08 -8.52 -16.36
CA GLY A 253 -10.82 -9.77 -16.60
C GLY A 253 -12.07 -9.54 -17.46
N CYS A 254 -12.85 -8.50 -17.16
CA CYS A 254 -14.00 -8.10 -17.97
C CYS A 254 -13.59 -7.72 -19.41
N CYS A 255 -12.57 -6.88 -19.55
CA CYS A 255 -12.04 -6.49 -20.86
C CYS A 255 -11.67 -7.70 -21.70
N LYS A 256 -11.01 -8.70 -21.08
CA LYS A 256 -10.58 -9.91 -21.80
C LYS A 256 -11.75 -10.74 -22.32
N TYR A 257 -12.80 -10.90 -21.51
CA TYR A 257 -14.01 -11.61 -21.98
C TYR A 257 -14.64 -10.86 -23.14
N LEU A 258 -14.90 -9.56 -22.98
CA LEU A 258 -15.59 -8.73 -23.95
C LEU A 258 -14.84 -8.70 -25.29
N THR A 259 -13.54 -8.42 -25.29
CA THR A 259 -12.74 -8.34 -26.51
C THR A 259 -12.65 -9.69 -27.23
N ARG A 260 -12.58 -10.82 -26.51
CA ARG A 260 -12.60 -12.17 -27.11
C ARG A 260 -13.93 -12.49 -27.78
N ASN A 261 -15.02 -11.88 -27.35
CA ASN A 261 -16.34 -12.08 -27.91
C ASN A 261 -16.77 -10.94 -28.86
N GLY A 262 -15.81 -10.15 -29.36
CA GLY A 262 -16.04 -9.15 -30.40
C GLY A 262 -16.63 -7.83 -29.91
N CYS A 263 -16.81 -7.63 -28.60
CA CYS A 263 -17.27 -6.35 -28.06
C CYS A 263 -16.14 -5.32 -28.07
N ARG A 264 -16.44 -4.14 -28.54
CA ARG A 264 -15.50 -2.99 -28.55
C ARG A 264 -15.65 -2.21 -27.26
N ILE A 265 -14.54 -1.87 -26.64
CA ILE A 265 -14.48 -1.05 -25.45
C ILE A 265 -13.84 0.30 -25.81
N PRO A 266 -14.49 1.44 -25.55
CA PRO A 266 -15.76 1.63 -24.83
C PRO A 266 -17.02 1.65 -25.73
N GLN A 267 -16.94 1.42 -27.05
CA GLN A 267 -18.02 1.69 -28.00
C GLN A 267 -19.28 0.84 -27.76
N ASP A 268 -19.11 -0.43 -27.41
CA ASP A 268 -20.23 -1.35 -27.17
C ASP A 268 -20.49 -1.50 -25.64
N VAL A 269 -19.42 -1.54 -24.84
CA VAL A 269 -19.49 -1.61 -23.36
C VAL A 269 -18.37 -0.77 -22.77
N SER A 270 -18.71 0.20 -21.92
CA SER A 270 -17.73 0.96 -21.14
C SER A 270 -17.29 0.20 -19.88
N ILE A 271 -16.03 0.35 -19.47
CA ILE A 271 -15.51 -0.25 -18.24
C ILE A 271 -14.76 0.79 -17.44
N VAL A 272 -15.00 0.81 -16.12
CA VAL A 272 -14.22 1.58 -15.15
C VAL A 272 -13.72 0.65 -14.06
N GLY A 273 -12.42 0.69 -13.78
CA GLY A 273 -11.77 0.11 -12.61
C GLY A 273 -11.55 1.16 -11.52
N MET A 274 -11.15 0.72 -10.33
CA MET A 274 -10.98 1.61 -9.17
C MET A 274 -9.54 1.85 -8.74
N GLU A 275 -8.56 1.24 -9.37
CA GLU A 275 -7.16 1.38 -9.02
C GLU A 275 -6.45 1.92 -10.27
N ALA A 276 -5.63 2.97 -10.12
CA ALA A 276 -4.88 3.49 -11.24
C ALA A 276 -3.58 2.68 -11.42
N PHE A 277 -3.46 1.95 -12.51
CA PHE A 277 -2.15 1.54 -13.01
C PHE A 277 -1.58 2.73 -13.81
N SER A 278 -0.48 3.31 -13.32
CA SER A 278 0.28 4.32 -14.05
C SER A 278 1.17 3.68 -15.12
#